data_2384c181df17040cba9ff7a5e3405fbc
#
_entry.id   2384c181df17040cba9ff7a5e3405fbc
#
_cell.length_a   1.000
_cell.length_b   1.000
_cell.length_c   1.000
_cell.angle_alpha   90.00
_cell.angle_beta   90.00
_cell.angle_gamma   90.00
#
_symmetry.space_group_name_H-M   'P 1'
#
loop_
_entity.id
_entity.type
_entity.pdbx_description
1 polymer ?
#
loop_
_entity_poly.entity_id
_entity_poly.type
_entity_poly.pdbx_seq_one_letter_code
_entity_poly.pdbx_strand_id
1 'polypeptide(L)'
;MMKMKKMLFVFNPRSGKEAIKNQLSDILGIFCGAGYLPSVYVTQEPGDAAKIAEEYGKDVELFVCSGGDGTLNSVISGIMRLEKRPEIGYLPAGSTNDFARSLKIPANLTKAAQDVVRGKSYGVDIGKFGDERYFVYIAAFGAFTEVSYSTPQDIKNVLGHQAYILESIKALGNLKSYRMHLTWDDGETDGEFVFGMVTNTTSVGGFRGLAPKDVSFHDGLFEGVFIRTPKTPADLPNIISGLLLFPEQENKDV
;
A
#
# COMPACT_ATOMS: atom_id res chain seq x y z
N MET A 1 40.63 3.62 -5.21
CA MET A 1 39.23 3.73 -5.69
C MET A 1 38.31 3.20 -4.61
N MET A 2 37.34 3.97 -4.15
CA MET A 2 36.30 3.44 -3.26
C MET A 2 35.49 2.38 -4.02
N LYS A 3 35.27 1.23 -3.39
CA LYS A 3 34.44 0.17 -3.95
C LYS A 3 32.98 0.66 -3.98
N MET A 4 32.38 0.75 -5.16
CA MET A 4 30.99 1.15 -5.30
C MET A 4 30.05 0.07 -4.73
N LYS A 5 29.00 0.49 -4.07
CA LYS A 5 27.96 -0.38 -3.51
C LYS A 5 27.02 -0.87 -4.63
N LYS A 6 26.65 -2.13 -4.58
CA LYS A 6 25.71 -2.70 -5.56
C LYS A 6 24.29 -2.23 -5.25
N MET A 7 23.57 -1.80 -6.29
CA MET A 7 22.18 -1.40 -6.22
C MET A 7 21.40 -2.01 -7.38
N LEU A 8 20.17 -2.43 -7.14
CA LEU A 8 19.23 -2.78 -8.18
C LEU A 8 18.07 -1.78 -8.17
N PHE A 9 17.84 -1.13 -9.30
CA PHE A 9 16.76 -0.19 -9.50
C PHE A 9 15.71 -0.79 -10.45
N VAL A 10 14.55 -1.14 -9.91
CA VAL A 10 13.42 -1.70 -10.66
C VAL A 10 12.33 -0.65 -10.79
N PHE A 11 11.84 -0.42 -12.00
CA PHE A 11 10.75 0.52 -12.18
C PHE A 11 9.67 0.03 -13.16
N ASN A 12 8.43 0.43 -12.89
CA ASN A 12 7.29 0.22 -13.77
C ASN A 12 7.13 1.43 -14.71
N PRO A 13 7.40 1.27 -16.02
CA PRO A 13 7.36 2.37 -16.98
C PRO A 13 5.94 2.91 -17.24
N ARG A 14 4.91 2.16 -16.83
CA ARG A 14 3.49 2.51 -17.03
C ARG A 14 2.85 3.12 -15.77
N SER A 15 3.62 3.31 -14.69
CA SER A 15 3.07 3.86 -13.45
C SER A 15 2.73 5.34 -13.59
N GLY A 16 1.54 5.70 -13.13
CA GLY A 16 1.06 7.07 -13.07
C GLY A 16 1.13 7.79 -14.41
N LYS A 17 1.76 8.96 -14.42
CA LYS A 17 1.97 9.80 -15.63
C LYS A 17 3.29 9.49 -16.36
N GLU A 18 3.88 8.33 -16.17
CA GLU A 18 5.16 7.92 -16.76
C GLU A 18 6.34 8.87 -16.44
N ALA A 19 6.24 9.61 -15.33
CA ALA A 19 7.20 10.65 -14.95
C ALA A 19 8.64 10.13 -14.81
N ILE A 20 8.81 8.84 -14.52
CA ILE A 20 10.10 8.18 -14.38
C ILE A 20 10.95 8.28 -15.65
N LYS A 21 10.33 8.21 -16.83
CA LYS A 21 11.03 8.25 -18.13
C LYS A 21 11.83 9.54 -18.31
N ASN A 22 11.25 10.66 -17.90
CA ASN A 22 11.86 11.98 -18.07
C ASN A 22 12.92 12.31 -17.00
N GLN A 23 12.93 11.59 -15.88
CA GLN A 23 13.81 11.86 -14.73
C GLN A 23 14.83 10.74 -14.49
N LEU A 24 14.86 9.72 -15.34
CA LEU A 24 15.70 8.53 -15.14
C LEU A 24 17.19 8.89 -15.05
N SER A 25 17.68 9.73 -15.95
CA SER A 25 19.09 10.15 -15.98
C SER A 25 19.49 10.87 -14.68
N ASP A 26 18.64 11.79 -14.19
CA ASP A 26 18.89 12.54 -12.97
C ASP A 26 18.90 11.62 -11.74
N ILE A 27 17.94 10.69 -11.68
CA ILE A 27 17.84 9.69 -10.60
C ILE A 27 19.09 8.80 -10.56
N LEU A 28 19.51 8.29 -11.71
CA LEU A 28 20.73 7.48 -11.80
C LEU A 28 21.97 8.29 -11.41
N GLY A 29 22.05 9.57 -11.83
CA GLY A 29 23.11 10.49 -11.42
C GLY A 29 23.19 10.68 -9.90
N ILE A 30 22.03 10.78 -9.21
CA ILE A 30 21.95 10.86 -7.74
C ILE A 30 22.52 9.57 -7.11
N PHE A 31 22.15 8.39 -7.61
CA PHE A 31 22.64 7.12 -7.09
C PHE A 31 24.13 6.94 -7.30
N CYS A 32 24.62 7.22 -8.50
CA CYS A 32 26.06 7.17 -8.80
C CYS A 32 26.87 8.16 -7.94
N GLY A 33 26.38 9.39 -7.78
CA GLY A 33 27.00 10.42 -6.95
C GLY A 33 27.07 10.04 -5.46
N ALA A 34 26.17 9.16 -5.00
CA ALA A 34 26.16 8.61 -3.63
C ALA A 34 27.03 7.34 -3.46
N GLY A 35 27.76 6.94 -4.52
CA GLY A 35 28.68 5.79 -4.48
C GLY A 35 28.03 4.45 -4.77
N TYR A 36 26.84 4.43 -5.38
CA TYR A 36 26.19 3.20 -5.85
C TYR A 36 26.50 2.93 -7.33
N LEU A 37 26.51 1.64 -7.67
CA LEU A 37 26.53 1.15 -9.06
C LEU A 37 25.17 0.54 -9.37
N PRO A 38 24.22 1.31 -9.95
CA PRO A 38 22.87 0.81 -10.19
C PRO A 38 22.82 -0.12 -11.40
N SER A 39 22.30 -1.35 -11.18
CA SER A 39 21.72 -2.16 -12.22
C SER A 39 20.26 -1.76 -12.40
N VAL A 40 19.78 -1.61 -13.63
CA VAL A 40 18.44 -1.12 -13.91
C VAL A 40 17.60 -2.19 -14.57
N TYR A 41 16.39 -2.43 -14.04
CA TYR A 41 15.41 -3.33 -14.64
C TYR A 41 14.08 -2.61 -14.87
N VAL A 42 13.55 -2.76 -16.08
CA VAL A 42 12.25 -2.21 -16.49
C VAL A 42 11.24 -3.33 -16.52
N THR A 43 10.20 -3.26 -15.67
CA THR A 43 9.17 -4.30 -15.65
C THR A 43 8.41 -4.37 -16.97
N GLN A 44 8.14 -5.57 -17.45
CA GLN A 44 7.45 -5.84 -18.71
C GLN A 44 6.00 -6.28 -18.49
N GLU A 45 5.77 -7.10 -17.43
CA GLU A 45 4.49 -7.70 -17.14
C GLU A 45 4.17 -7.70 -15.62
N PRO A 46 2.91 -7.93 -15.23
CA PRO A 46 2.56 -8.13 -13.84
C PRO A 46 3.33 -9.29 -13.20
N GLY A 47 3.89 -9.05 -12.01
CA GLY A 47 4.68 -10.05 -11.27
C GLY A 47 6.19 -9.96 -11.49
N ASP A 48 6.67 -9.29 -12.56
CA ASP A 48 8.11 -9.14 -12.82
C ASP A 48 8.86 -8.57 -11.62
N ALA A 49 8.32 -7.54 -11.01
CA ALA A 49 8.96 -6.88 -9.87
C ALA A 49 9.21 -7.84 -8.70
N ALA A 50 8.30 -8.79 -8.46
CA ALA A 50 8.48 -9.82 -7.42
C ALA A 50 9.55 -10.84 -7.83
N LYS A 51 9.51 -11.34 -9.07
CA LYS A 51 10.50 -12.29 -9.59
C LYS A 51 11.92 -11.73 -9.52
N ILE A 52 12.11 -10.50 -10.00
CA ILE A 52 13.40 -9.82 -9.98
C ILE A 52 13.88 -9.54 -8.55
N ALA A 53 12.96 -9.17 -7.65
CA ALA A 53 13.30 -8.94 -6.26
C ALA A 53 13.76 -10.24 -5.56
N GLU A 54 13.10 -11.35 -5.82
CA GLU A 54 13.45 -12.67 -5.28
C GLU A 54 14.78 -13.20 -5.84
N GLU A 55 15.01 -13.05 -7.15
CA GLU A 55 16.19 -13.60 -7.83
C GLU A 55 17.46 -12.80 -7.51
N TYR A 56 17.41 -11.48 -7.56
CA TYR A 56 18.58 -10.60 -7.49
C TYR A 56 18.68 -9.78 -6.21
N GLY A 57 17.64 -9.72 -5.39
CA GLY A 57 17.61 -8.88 -4.18
C GLY A 57 18.70 -9.21 -3.17
N LYS A 58 19.07 -10.49 -3.04
CA LYS A 58 20.13 -10.95 -2.12
C LYS A 58 21.54 -10.47 -2.47
N ASP A 59 21.77 -10.07 -3.73
CA ASP A 59 23.09 -9.73 -4.28
C ASP A 59 23.40 -8.23 -4.24
N VAL A 60 22.46 -7.42 -3.71
CA VAL A 60 22.57 -5.97 -3.64
C VAL A 60 22.50 -5.46 -2.20
N GLU A 61 23.08 -4.30 -1.94
CA GLU A 61 23.03 -3.64 -0.65
C GLU A 61 21.76 -2.78 -0.53
N LEU A 62 21.30 -2.23 -1.65
CA LEU A 62 20.11 -1.40 -1.76
C LEU A 62 19.26 -1.82 -2.95
N PHE A 63 18.02 -2.14 -2.72
CA PHE A 63 17.01 -2.41 -3.75
C PHE A 63 16.08 -1.19 -3.84
N VAL A 64 16.05 -0.52 -4.98
CA VAL A 64 15.17 0.63 -5.19
C VAL A 64 14.05 0.27 -6.14
N CYS A 65 12.80 0.59 -5.79
CA CYS A 65 11.70 0.44 -6.71
C CYS A 65 11.02 1.78 -6.99
N SER A 66 10.58 1.97 -8.25
CA SER A 66 9.72 3.08 -8.64
C SER A 66 8.46 2.58 -9.30
N GLY A 67 7.32 3.03 -8.77
CA GLY A 67 6.00 2.61 -9.21
C GLY A 67 4.92 3.09 -8.26
N GLY A 68 3.71 2.55 -8.41
CA GLY A 68 2.64 2.73 -7.44
C GLY A 68 2.70 1.70 -6.31
N ASP A 69 1.71 1.74 -5.41
CA ASP A 69 1.60 0.83 -4.26
C ASP A 69 1.62 -0.64 -4.67
N GLY A 70 1.02 -0.99 -5.82
CA GLY A 70 1.05 -2.35 -6.37
C GLY A 70 2.46 -2.81 -6.79
N THR A 71 3.29 -1.91 -7.34
CA THR A 71 4.68 -2.23 -7.70
C THR A 71 5.51 -2.45 -6.42
N LEU A 72 5.35 -1.58 -5.44
CA LEU A 72 6.00 -1.72 -4.14
C LEU A 72 5.62 -3.04 -3.47
N ASN A 73 4.33 -3.35 -3.43
CA ASN A 73 3.81 -4.59 -2.85
C ASN A 73 4.39 -5.84 -3.53
N SER A 74 4.53 -5.79 -4.85
CA SER A 74 5.17 -6.86 -5.63
C SER A 74 6.64 -7.05 -5.25
N VAL A 75 7.41 -5.96 -5.18
CA VAL A 75 8.83 -6.00 -4.74
C VAL A 75 8.94 -6.57 -3.34
N ILE A 76 8.16 -6.07 -2.38
CA ILE A 76 8.18 -6.54 -1.00
C ILE A 76 7.87 -8.04 -0.94
N SER A 77 6.87 -8.52 -1.70
CA SER A 77 6.53 -9.95 -1.74
C SER A 77 7.70 -10.82 -2.21
N GLY A 78 8.50 -10.34 -3.16
CA GLY A 78 9.73 -11.03 -3.58
C GLY A 78 10.83 -10.96 -2.52
N ILE A 79 11.08 -9.79 -1.94
CA ILE A 79 12.09 -9.58 -0.90
C ILE A 79 11.79 -10.39 0.37
N MET A 80 10.53 -10.54 0.75
CA MET A 80 10.12 -11.30 1.95
C MET A 80 10.44 -12.79 1.87
N ARG A 81 10.70 -13.33 0.67
CA ARG A 81 11.13 -14.72 0.46
C ARG A 81 12.64 -14.93 0.65
N LEU A 82 13.39 -13.82 0.78
CA LEU A 82 14.83 -13.89 0.96
C LEU A 82 15.19 -14.09 2.44
N GLU A 83 16.20 -14.92 2.70
CA GLU A 83 16.81 -15.03 4.03
C GLU A 83 17.56 -13.74 4.40
N LYS A 84 18.36 -13.22 3.47
CA LYS A 84 19.05 -11.94 3.62
C LYS A 84 18.37 -10.89 2.75
N ARG A 85 17.75 -9.93 3.40
CA ARG A 85 17.00 -8.85 2.76
C ARG A 85 17.86 -7.59 2.62
N PRO A 86 17.87 -6.94 1.43
CA PRO A 86 18.50 -5.64 1.28
C PRO A 86 17.68 -4.54 1.92
N GLU A 87 18.28 -3.37 2.10
CA GLU A 87 17.52 -2.15 2.32
C GLU A 87 16.67 -1.80 1.09
N ILE A 88 15.51 -1.18 1.31
CA ILE A 88 14.58 -0.87 0.23
C ILE A 88 14.39 0.63 0.13
N GLY A 89 14.60 1.16 -1.07
CA GLY A 89 14.23 2.52 -1.43
C GLY A 89 12.94 2.55 -2.26
N TYR A 90 12.08 3.53 -2.02
CA TYR A 90 10.84 3.68 -2.77
C TYR A 90 10.70 5.06 -3.40
N LEU A 91 10.49 5.11 -4.71
CA LEU A 91 10.19 6.29 -5.50
C LEU A 91 8.73 6.23 -5.97
N PRO A 92 7.81 6.98 -5.35
CA PRO A 92 6.37 6.87 -5.60
C PRO A 92 5.98 7.48 -6.96
N ALA A 93 5.77 6.64 -7.95
CA ALA A 93 5.40 7.03 -9.32
C ALA A 93 3.96 6.66 -9.68
N GLY A 94 3.18 6.12 -8.78
CA GLY A 94 1.78 5.76 -9.00
C GLY A 94 0.82 6.94 -8.88
N SER A 95 -0.47 6.67 -9.07
CA SER A 95 -1.51 7.71 -9.00
C SER A 95 -1.84 8.10 -7.57
N THR A 96 -1.92 7.13 -6.64
CA THR A 96 -2.37 7.35 -5.26
C THR A 96 -1.20 7.38 -4.28
N ASN A 97 -0.35 6.34 -4.30
CA ASN A 97 0.84 6.17 -3.46
C ASN A 97 0.51 6.33 -1.96
N ASP A 98 -0.47 5.56 -1.47
CA ASP A 98 -0.95 5.65 -0.08
C ASP A 98 0.15 5.36 0.94
N PHE A 99 0.98 4.35 0.69
CA PHE A 99 2.13 4.04 1.53
C PHE A 99 3.13 5.20 1.61
N ALA A 100 3.48 5.79 0.46
CA ALA A 100 4.40 6.94 0.44
C ALA A 100 3.82 8.15 1.18
N ARG A 101 2.53 8.42 1.03
CA ARG A 101 1.84 9.51 1.75
C ARG A 101 1.88 9.29 3.26
N SER A 102 1.65 8.08 3.71
CA SER A 102 1.65 7.72 5.13
C SER A 102 3.04 7.91 5.74
N LEU A 103 4.09 7.54 5.03
CA LEU A 103 5.49 7.75 5.46
C LEU A 103 6.06 9.13 5.08
N LYS A 104 5.27 10.02 4.48
CA LYS A 104 5.68 11.37 4.03
C LYS A 104 6.84 11.34 3.03
N ILE A 105 6.94 10.29 2.22
CA ILE A 105 7.92 10.19 1.14
C ILE A 105 7.55 11.21 0.04
N PRO A 106 8.50 12.01 -0.45
CA PRO A 106 8.22 13.02 -1.46
C PRO A 106 7.66 12.44 -2.76
N ALA A 107 6.60 13.07 -3.31
CA ALA A 107 6.07 12.70 -4.61
C ALA A 107 7.00 13.09 -5.79
N ASN A 108 7.92 14.01 -5.58
CA ASN A 108 8.96 14.34 -6.55
C ASN A 108 10.03 13.25 -6.55
N LEU A 109 10.22 12.57 -7.69
CA LEU A 109 11.06 11.38 -7.79
C LEU A 109 12.55 11.65 -7.53
N THR A 110 13.08 12.79 -7.98
CA THR A 110 14.49 13.15 -7.73
C THR A 110 14.71 13.47 -6.25
N LYS A 111 13.74 14.10 -5.58
CA LYS A 111 13.79 14.33 -4.14
C LYS A 111 13.69 13.02 -3.36
N ALA A 112 12.77 12.14 -3.75
CA ALA A 112 12.67 10.81 -3.17
C ALA A 112 13.98 10.00 -3.35
N ALA A 113 14.61 10.08 -4.53
CA ALA A 113 15.91 9.44 -4.77
C ALA A 113 17.04 10.01 -3.89
N GLN A 114 17.03 11.33 -3.62
CA GLN A 114 17.97 11.96 -2.67
C GLN A 114 17.73 11.46 -1.24
N ASP A 115 16.46 11.33 -0.83
CA ASP A 115 16.11 10.83 0.50
C ASP A 115 16.51 9.36 0.66
N VAL A 116 16.36 8.53 -0.37
CA VAL A 116 16.82 7.13 -0.38
C VAL A 116 18.32 7.01 -0.10
N VAL A 117 19.16 7.85 -0.71
CA VAL A 117 20.62 7.73 -0.55
C VAL A 117 21.19 8.50 0.64
N ARG A 118 20.44 9.42 1.24
CA ARG A 118 20.87 10.27 2.36
C ARG A 118 20.12 9.97 3.65
N GLY A 119 18.99 9.31 3.55
CA GLY A 119 18.12 9.00 4.68
C GLY A 119 18.69 7.94 5.62
N LYS A 120 17.94 7.67 6.65
CA LYS A 120 18.17 6.53 7.54
C LYS A 120 17.13 5.46 7.26
N SER A 121 17.53 4.21 7.34
CA SER A 121 16.60 3.08 7.24
C SER A 121 15.59 3.12 8.38
N TYR A 122 14.36 2.81 8.04
CA TYR A 122 13.23 2.77 8.95
C TYR A 122 12.55 1.40 8.84
N GLY A 123 12.31 0.73 9.97
CA GLY A 123 11.59 -0.53 10.00
C GLY A 123 10.11 -0.33 9.70
N VAL A 124 9.53 -1.22 8.91
CA VAL A 124 8.09 -1.24 8.60
C VAL A 124 7.59 -2.66 8.75
N ASP A 125 6.49 -2.83 9.47
CA ASP A 125 5.81 -4.11 9.59
C ASP A 125 5.15 -4.50 8.27
N ILE A 126 5.27 -5.77 7.90
CA ILE A 126 4.74 -6.32 6.67
C ILE A 126 3.72 -7.40 7.01
N GLY A 127 2.50 -7.23 6.54
CA GLY A 127 1.44 -8.21 6.74
C GLY A 127 1.62 -9.43 5.83
N LYS A 128 1.36 -10.62 6.38
CA LYS A 128 1.31 -11.87 5.62
C LYS A 128 -0.14 -12.22 5.31
N PHE A 129 -0.42 -12.53 4.05
CA PHE A 129 -1.74 -12.92 3.58
C PHE A 129 -1.69 -14.32 2.94
N GLY A 130 -2.15 -15.31 3.68
CA GLY A 130 -1.98 -16.72 3.30
C GLY A 130 -0.52 -17.16 3.38
N ASP A 131 -0.14 -18.16 2.58
CA ASP A 131 1.18 -18.80 2.71
C ASP A 131 2.30 -18.02 2.02
N GLU A 132 2.01 -17.38 0.88
CA GLU A 132 3.04 -16.80 0.01
C GLU A 132 2.86 -15.32 -0.34
N ARG A 133 1.79 -14.68 0.13
CA ARG A 133 1.52 -13.28 -0.20
C ARG A 133 1.82 -12.38 0.98
N TYR A 134 2.25 -11.18 0.66
CA TYR A 134 2.50 -10.13 1.64
C TYR A 134 1.80 -8.85 1.22
N PHE A 135 1.44 -8.01 2.18
CA PHE A 135 0.94 -6.67 1.90
C PHE A 135 1.71 -5.64 2.73
N VAL A 136 1.94 -4.49 2.11
CA VAL A 136 2.74 -3.41 2.68
C VAL A 136 1.88 -2.45 3.48
N TYR A 137 0.65 -2.19 3.01
CA TYR A 137 -0.19 -1.16 3.59
C TYR A 137 -1.63 -1.62 3.83
N ILE A 138 -2.19 -2.49 3.00
CA ILE A 138 -3.57 -2.97 3.15
C ILE A 138 -3.78 -4.36 2.54
N ALA A 139 -4.57 -5.18 3.24
CA ALA A 139 -5.29 -6.32 2.69
C ALA A 139 -6.78 -6.10 2.95
N ALA A 140 -7.61 -6.19 1.92
CA ALA A 140 -9.05 -5.95 2.03
C ALA A 140 -9.86 -6.92 1.18
N PHE A 141 -11.10 -7.18 1.60
CA PHE A 141 -12.06 -7.99 0.86
C PHE A 141 -13.47 -7.38 0.92
N GLY A 142 -14.32 -7.82 0.00
CA GLY A 142 -15.75 -7.53 0.01
C GLY A 142 -16.12 -6.18 -0.61
N ALA A 143 -17.15 -5.55 -0.09
CA ALA A 143 -17.67 -4.29 -0.58
C ALA A 143 -16.57 -3.23 -0.72
N PHE A 144 -16.73 -2.31 -1.66
CA PHE A 144 -15.79 -1.22 -1.95
C PHE A 144 -14.46 -1.64 -2.63
N THR A 145 -14.07 -2.92 -2.62
CA THR A 145 -12.83 -3.35 -3.26
C THR A 145 -12.93 -3.33 -4.78
N GLU A 146 -14.05 -3.77 -5.36
CA GLU A 146 -14.28 -3.76 -6.81
C GLU A 146 -14.43 -2.34 -7.37
N VAL A 147 -15.13 -1.46 -6.64
CA VAL A 147 -15.34 -0.06 -7.04
C VAL A 147 -14.02 0.71 -7.07
N SER A 148 -13.07 0.37 -6.20
CA SER A 148 -11.74 0.99 -6.17
C SER A 148 -10.94 0.77 -7.45
N TYR A 149 -11.12 -0.37 -8.12
CA TYR A 149 -10.42 -0.71 -9.36
C TYR A 149 -11.14 -0.24 -10.63
N SER A 150 -12.46 -0.10 -10.62
CA SER A 150 -13.28 0.16 -11.80
C SER A 150 -13.70 1.62 -11.99
N THR A 151 -13.59 2.47 -10.99
CA THR A 151 -14.05 3.87 -11.07
C THR A 151 -12.95 4.77 -11.64
N PRO A 152 -13.20 5.48 -12.77
CA PRO A 152 -12.27 6.47 -13.30
C PRO A 152 -11.94 7.56 -12.26
N GLN A 153 -10.68 7.99 -12.24
CA GLN A 153 -10.16 8.97 -11.28
C GLN A 153 -10.88 10.32 -11.32
N ASP A 154 -11.42 10.67 -12.48
CA ASP A 154 -12.17 11.91 -12.69
C ASP A 154 -13.48 11.95 -11.90
N ILE A 155 -14.15 10.79 -11.73
CA ILE A 155 -15.39 10.68 -10.94
C ILE A 155 -15.09 10.82 -9.44
N LYS A 156 -13.96 10.29 -8.98
CA LYS A 156 -13.51 10.43 -7.59
C LYS A 156 -13.26 11.89 -7.19
N ASN A 157 -12.81 12.70 -8.14
CA ASN A 157 -12.49 14.11 -7.92
C ASN A 157 -13.72 15.04 -7.96
N VAL A 158 -14.78 14.64 -8.67
CA VAL A 158 -15.98 15.50 -8.91
C VAL A 158 -17.05 15.33 -7.84
N LEU A 159 -17.27 14.11 -7.35
CA LEU A 159 -18.38 13.79 -6.46
C LEU A 159 -18.09 13.92 -4.96
N GLY A 160 -16.82 14.07 -4.57
CA GLY A 160 -16.43 14.15 -3.17
C GLY A 160 -16.61 12.82 -2.40
N HIS A 161 -16.00 12.76 -1.23
CA HIS A 161 -15.93 11.55 -0.38
C HIS A 161 -17.31 10.97 -0.01
N GLN A 162 -18.26 11.84 0.34
CA GLN A 162 -19.60 11.43 0.79
C GLN A 162 -20.45 10.82 -0.34
N ALA A 163 -20.35 11.34 -1.55
CA ALA A 163 -21.09 10.82 -2.69
C ALA A 163 -20.52 9.46 -3.17
N TYR A 164 -19.22 9.26 -3.06
CA TYR A 164 -18.58 7.98 -3.34
C TYR A 164 -19.06 6.88 -2.37
N ILE A 165 -19.13 7.18 -1.09
CA ILE A 165 -19.67 6.25 -0.08
C ILE A 165 -21.15 5.98 -0.35
N LEU A 166 -21.96 6.99 -0.67
CA LEU A 166 -23.39 6.84 -0.97
C LEU A 166 -23.66 6.02 -2.24
N GLU A 167 -22.88 6.18 -3.31
CA GLU A 167 -23.02 5.33 -4.51
C GLU A 167 -22.56 3.89 -4.26
N SER A 168 -21.48 3.73 -3.51
CA SER A 168 -21.02 2.41 -3.09
C SER A 168 -22.06 1.70 -2.23
N ILE A 169 -22.84 2.44 -1.44
CA ILE A 169 -23.93 1.91 -0.61
C ILE A 169 -25.16 1.54 -1.44
N LYS A 170 -25.49 2.27 -2.51
CA LYS A 170 -26.55 1.86 -3.44
C LYS A 170 -26.25 0.54 -4.14
N ALA A 171 -24.97 0.21 -4.32
CA ALA A 171 -24.53 -1.08 -4.80
C ALA A 171 -24.68 -2.22 -3.77
N LEU A 172 -25.04 -1.91 -2.52
CA LEU A 172 -25.20 -2.86 -1.41
C LEU A 172 -26.37 -3.86 -1.59
N GLY A 173 -27.24 -3.68 -2.58
CA GLY A 173 -28.38 -4.59 -2.83
C GLY A 173 -27.99 -6.05 -3.15
N ASN A 174 -26.71 -6.32 -3.52
CA ASN A 174 -26.19 -7.64 -3.86
C ASN A 174 -24.84 -7.92 -3.19
N LEU A 175 -24.64 -7.50 -1.94
CA LEU A 175 -23.39 -7.75 -1.23
C LEU A 175 -23.19 -9.24 -0.95
N LYS A 176 -22.03 -9.72 -1.36
CA LYS A 176 -21.58 -11.04 -0.94
C LYS A 176 -21.17 -10.98 0.54
N SER A 177 -21.77 -11.83 1.34
CA SER A 177 -21.40 -12.02 2.74
C SER A 177 -20.33 -13.12 2.85
N TYR A 178 -19.38 -12.92 3.75
CA TYR A 178 -18.29 -13.84 4.03
C TYR A 178 -18.37 -14.28 5.48
N ARG A 179 -18.52 -15.58 5.71
CA ARG A 179 -18.45 -16.14 7.06
C ARG A 179 -16.98 -16.26 7.47
N MET A 180 -16.62 -15.63 8.58
CA MET A 180 -15.24 -15.55 9.06
C MET A 180 -15.18 -15.73 10.57
N HIS A 181 -14.08 -16.32 11.01
CA HIS A 181 -13.58 -16.26 12.37
C HIS A 181 -12.44 -15.26 12.41
N LEU A 182 -12.55 -14.23 13.23
CA LEU A 182 -11.56 -13.19 13.44
C LEU A 182 -10.95 -13.36 14.82
N THR A 183 -9.63 -13.33 14.89
CA THR A 183 -8.87 -13.36 16.14
C THR A 183 -7.89 -12.19 16.16
N TRP A 184 -7.79 -11.50 17.26
CA TRP A 184 -6.83 -10.42 17.51
C TRP A 184 -6.27 -10.54 18.93
N ASP A 185 -5.36 -9.65 19.34
CA ASP A 185 -4.62 -9.78 20.60
C ASP A 185 -5.51 -9.95 21.85
N ASP A 186 -6.62 -9.21 21.91
CA ASP A 186 -7.49 -9.15 23.08
C ASP A 186 -8.83 -9.90 22.91
N GLY A 187 -9.04 -10.61 21.78
CA GLY A 187 -10.31 -11.27 21.57
C GLY A 187 -10.48 -12.03 20.26
N GLU A 188 -11.69 -12.55 20.10
CA GLU A 188 -12.10 -13.25 18.89
C GLU A 188 -13.59 -13.05 18.63
N THR A 189 -14.02 -13.21 17.39
CA THR A 189 -15.44 -13.20 17.03
C THR A 189 -15.72 -14.02 15.80
N ASP A 190 -16.87 -14.69 15.80
CA ASP A 190 -17.47 -15.30 14.62
C ASP A 190 -18.53 -14.39 14.03
N GLY A 191 -18.63 -14.38 12.70
CA GLY A 191 -19.67 -13.59 12.06
C GLY A 191 -19.69 -13.67 10.55
N GLU A 192 -20.68 -13.00 9.99
CA GLU A 192 -20.79 -12.74 8.57
C GLU A 192 -20.45 -11.28 8.31
N PHE A 193 -19.54 -11.06 7.38
CA PHE A 193 -19.00 -9.74 7.08
C PHE A 193 -19.14 -9.44 5.59
N VAL A 194 -19.54 -8.22 5.26
CA VAL A 194 -19.62 -7.73 3.87
C VAL A 194 -18.36 -7.02 3.44
N PHE A 195 -17.55 -6.58 4.39
CA PHE A 195 -16.28 -5.90 4.17
C PHE A 195 -15.32 -6.18 5.32
N GLY A 196 -14.04 -6.26 4.99
CA GLY A 196 -12.97 -6.27 5.96
C GLY A 196 -11.69 -5.71 5.36
N MET A 197 -10.94 -4.99 6.16
CA MET A 197 -9.58 -4.58 5.85
C MET A 197 -8.68 -4.71 7.06
N VAL A 198 -7.43 -5.08 6.80
CA VAL A 198 -6.32 -5.02 7.75
C VAL A 198 -5.27 -4.10 7.14
N THR A 199 -4.81 -3.13 7.89
CA THR A 199 -4.00 -2.04 7.34
C THR A 199 -2.86 -1.64 8.26
N ASN A 200 -1.77 -1.18 7.65
CA ASN A 200 -0.65 -0.49 8.28
C ASN A 200 -0.43 0.83 7.52
N THR A 201 -1.43 1.71 7.55
CA THR A 201 -1.39 2.97 6.82
C THR A 201 -2.37 3.98 7.39
N THR A 202 -2.08 5.27 7.24
CA THR A 202 -2.99 6.36 7.59
C THR A 202 -3.86 6.82 6.41
N SER A 203 -3.74 6.17 5.25
CA SER A 203 -4.46 6.52 4.02
C SER A 203 -4.81 5.29 3.21
N VAL A 204 -6.05 5.18 2.76
CA VAL A 204 -6.55 4.08 1.93
C VAL A 204 -7.29 4.66 0.73
N GLY A 205 -6.85 4.32 -0.50
CA GLY A 205 -7.46 4.79 -1.74
C GLY A 205 -7.37 6.31 -1.93
N GLY A 206 -6.39 6.98 -1.30
CA GLY A 206 -6.25 8.43 -1.26
C GLY A 206 -7.09 9.11 -0.17
N PHE A 207 -7.84 8.34 0.62
CA PHE A 207 -8.70 8.85 1.71
C PHE A 207 -8.04 8.63 3.07
N ARG A 208 -7.96 9.70 3.87
CA ARG A 208 -7.45 9.64 5.25
C ARG A 208 -8.50 9.22 6.27
N GLY A 209 -9.77 9.24 5.90
CA GLY A 209 -10.90 8.98 6.80
C GLY A 209 -11.28 7.51 6.95
N LEU A 210 -10.65 6.58 6.21
CA LEU A 210 -10.90 5.14 6.31
C LEU A 210 -9.82 4.39 7.10
N ALA A 211 -8.77 5.06 7.52
CA ALA A 211 -7.70 4.49 8.33
C ALA A 211 -7.55 5.27 9.64
N PRO A 212 -7.12 4.64 10.72
CA PRO A 212 -6.83 5.30 11.98
C PRO A 212 -5.79 6.42 11.82
N LYS A 213 -5.84 7.41 12.70
CA LYS A 213 -4.90 8.55 12.65
C LYS A 213 -3.54 8.22 13.26
N ASP A 214 -3.54 7.38 14.28
CA ASP A 214 -2.37 7.08 15.10
C ASP A 214 -1.85 5.66 14.78
N VAL A 215 -1.42 5.47 13.52
CA VAL A 215 -0.80 4.23 13.06
C VAL A 215 0.70 4.29 13.32
N SER A 216 1.24 3.28 14.01
CA SER A 216 2.67 3.04 14.13
C SER A 216 3.08 1.97 13.11
N PHE A 217 4.02 2.29 12.23
CA PHE A 217 4.39 1.41 11.12
C PHE A 217 5.34 0.26 11.52
N HIS A 218 5.74 0.17 12.81
CA HIS A 218 6.81 -0.74 13.26
C HIS A 218 6.65 -1.19 14.71
N ASP A 219 5.43 -1.28 15.19
CA ASP A 219 5.13 -1.77 16.55
C ASP A 219 4.65 -3.23 16.60
N GLY A 220 4.62 -3.88 15.43
CA GLY A 220 4.17 -5.26 15.28
C GLY A 220 2.65 -5.39 15.22
N LEU A 221 1.90 -4.28 15.15
CA LEU A 221 0.45 -4.27 15.13
C LEU A 221 -0.09 -3.82 13.77
N PHE A 222 -1.32 -4.22 13.50
CA PHE A 222 -2.10 -3.79 12.34
C PHE A 222 -3.50 -3.40 12.80
N GLU A 223 -4.08 -2.40 12.17
CA GLU A 223 -5.46 -2.00 12.41
C GLU A 223 -6.41 -2.79 11.54
N GLY A 224 -7.45 -3.37 12.15
CA GLY A 224 -8.51 -4.10 11.47
C GLY A 224 -9.84 -3.35 11.51
N VAL A 225 -10.51 -3.25 10.35
CA VAL A 225 -11.88 -2.74 10.25
C VAL A 225 -12.74 -3.77 9.54
N PHE A 226 -13.79 -4.23 10.21
CA PHE A 226 -14.70 -5.25 9.66
C PHE A 226 -16.15 -4.78 9.79
N ILE A 227 -16.91 -4.87 8.70
CA ILE A 227 -18.32 -4.49 8.66
C ILE A 227 -19.16 -5.76 8.60
N ARG A 228 -19.95 -5.98 9.64
CA ARG A 228 -20.89 -7.10 9.70
C ARG A 228 -21.95 -6.99 8.62
N THR A 229 -22.43 -8.12 8.14
CA THR A 229 -23.55 -8.17 7.20
C THR A 229 -24.78 -7.53 7.83
N PRO A 230 -25.37 -6.48 7.22
CA PRO A 230 -26.59 -5.87 7.73
C PRO A 230 -27.72 -6.89 7.71
N LYS A 231 -28.46 -7.01 8.81
CA LYS A 231 -29.60 -7.92 8.92
C LYS A 231 -30.87 -7.29 8.34
N THR A 232 -30.94 -5.97 8.37
CA THR A 232 -32.07 -5.21 7.88
C THR A 232 -31.59 -3.96 7.13
N PRO A 233 -32.40 -3.37 6.22
CA PRO A 233 -32.07 -2.09 5.60
C PRO A 233 -31.88 -0.95 6.59
N ALA A 234 -32.45 -1.05 7.80
CA ALA A 234 -32.31 -0.04 8.86
C ALA A 234 -30.90 -0.01 9.48
N ASP A 235 -30.08 -1.05 9.29
CA ASP A 235 -28.70 -1.11 9.79
C ASP A 235 -27.75 -0.26 8.94
N LEU A 236 -28.11 0.00 7.68
CA LEU A 236 -27.26 0.73 6.72
C LEU A 236 -26.90 2.15 7.17
N PRO A 237 -27.83 2.98 7.70
CA PRO A 237 -27.47 4.30 8.21
C PRO A 237 -26.42 4.26 9.33
N ASN A 238 -26.50 3.27 10.21
CA ASN A 238 -25.52 3.11 11.30
C ASN A 238 -24.14 2.73 10.79
N ILE A 239 -24.07 1.84 9.80
CA ILE A 239 -22.81 1.46 9.13
C ILE A 239 -22.19 2.69 8.45
N ILE A 240 -23.01 3.47 7.74
CA ILE A 240 -22.57 4.69 7.06
C ILE A 240 -22.04 5.70 8.07
N SER A 241 -22.78 5.94 9.13
CA SER A 241 -22.39 6.87 10.19
C SER A 241 -21.10 6.42 10.86
N GLY A 242 -20.94 5.13 11.14
CA GLY A 242 -19.71 4.55 11.67
C GLY A 242 -18.51 4.79 10.76
N LEU A 243 -18.65 4.55 9.44
CA LEU A 243 -17.59 4.80 8.47
C LEU A 243 -17.24 6.29 8.30
N LEU A 244 -18.23 7.17 8.38
CA LEU A 244 -18.02 8.63 8.27
C LEU A 244 -17.41 9.23 9.53
N LEU A 245 -17.70 8.66 10.71
CA LEU A 245 -17.25 9.15 12.01
C LEU A 245 -15.98 8.41 12.51
N PHE A 246 -15.53 7.38 11.79
CA PHE A 246 -14.39 6.55 12.17
C PHE A 246 -13.13 7.33 12.60
N PRO A 247 -12.82 8.52 12.04
CA PRO A 247 -11.66 9.30 12.48
C PRO A 247 -11.84 9.99 13.85
N GLU A 248 -13.04 10.02 14.41
CA GLU A 248 -13.36 10.82 15.61
C GLU A 248 -13.69 9.98 16.85
N GLN A 249 -13.85 8.67 16.70
CA GLN A 249 -14.21 7.80 17.81
C GLN A 249 -13.04 6.86 18.19
N GLU A 250 -12.44 7.12 19.34
CA GLU A 250 -11.89 6.05 20.19
C GLU A 250 -13.08 5.19 20.64
N ASN A 251 -13.45 4.19 19.86
CA ASN A 251 -14.52 3.29 20.28
C ASN A 251 -13.93 2.12 21.06
N LYS A 252 -14.24 2.15 22.35
CA LYS A 252 -14.03 1.03 23.28
C LYS A 252 -15.04 -0.12 23.11
N ASP A 253 -15.95 -0.06 22.13
CA ASP A 253 -17.09 -0.98 21.99
C ASP A 253 -17.35 -1.39 20.51
N VAL A 254 -16.33 -1.84 19.77
CA VAL A 254 -16.55 -2.53 18.48
C VAL A 254 -15.85 -3.87 18.49
#